data_3633bc5ad7bd5832c127de058f670be3
#
_entry.id   3633bc5ad7bd5832c127de058f670be3
#
_cell.length_a   1.000
_cell.length_b   1.000
_cell.length_c   1.000
_cell.angle_alpha   90.00
_cell.angle_beta   90.00
_cell.angle_gamma   90.00
#
_symmetry.space_group_name_H-M   'P 1'
#
loop_
_entity.id
_entity.type
_entity.pdbx_description
1 polymer ?
#
loop_
_entity_poly.entity_id
_entity_poly.type
_entity_poly.pdbx_seq_one_letter_code
_entity_poly.pdbx_strand_id
1 'polypeptide(L)'
;MSSSILFEDATIIAFDSDSKSFKIVSPGSLWVKDDRIAGIYDASTPTPADLPAGTERVPSKGKIISPGFVDTHRHGWQTAYRTIAGNTTLPEYFFRYGQFAAMGSFNAEDVYIGQLAGLYECLNAGVTTTLDHAHHIWDDATAKAGLDGSIDSGARVYWCFTFHTIPNDYDHTKQLASAEALRTDERLKTSPTEFGVAFDGWSMEPPERIKSVVDFTVDNNVSVFTTHSLGGPWVIDNGPTVLNNHNILQTPVPVVISHASFMTPEDVSLLRSSNQYVSITPESEMHYGHDHEHSHEIMDQCALGVDTHFTFSTDLVTQARIWLQATRRGLYREKLATNKIGHPNPFDVEQAFYLATVAGGLALRRDDLGVIRVGAKADLVVFDGESPNMLGFVDPLAAIILHSNVGDVQHVLVDGKWRKKDGVLLPSVSGDAWKETIQPRFLASAREIQKKWAERPLPEIKGKLFEVTELTVLDKVNVKRL
;
A
#
# COMPACT_ATOMS: atom_id res chain seq x y z
N MET A 1 28.10 6.54 12.65
CA MET A 1 28.97 5.67 11.83
C MET A 1 28.17 5.27 10.61
N SER A 2 28.79 5.24 9.43
CA SER A 2 28.17 4.74 8.20
C SER A 2 27.80 3.26 8.40
N SER A 3 26.54 2.88 8.07
CA SER A 3 26.12 1.48 8.09
C SER A 3 26.59 0.79 6.81
N SER A 4 27.05 -0.45 6.91
CA SER A 4 27.49 -1.24 5.78
C SER A 4 27.09 -2.70 5.99
N ILE A 5 26.33 -3.27 5.05
CA ILE A 5 25.81 -4.64 5.12
C ILE A 5 26.11 -5.34 3.79
N LEU A 6 26.69 -6.52 3.84
CA LEU A 6 26.92 -7.38 2.69
C LEU A 6 26.12 -8.69 2.84
N PHE A 7 25.18 -8.91 1.94
CA PHE A 7 24.51 -10.21 1.77
C PHE A 7 25.36 -11.06 0.83
N GLU A 8 25.67 -12.30 1.23
CA GLU A 8 26.60 -13.19 0.51
C GLU A 8 25.88 -14.43 -0.03
N ASP A 9 26.18 -14.81 -1.27
CA ASP A 9 25.71 -16.05 -1.91
C ASP A 9 24.18 -16.17 -2.09
N ALA A 10 23.47 -15.06 -2.25
CA ALA A 10 22.02 -15.03 -2.44
C ALA A 10 21.59 -15.24 -3.89
N THR A 11 20.28 -15.51 -4.08
CA THR A 11 19.59 -15.25 -5.35
C THR A 11 18.98 -13.85 -5.29
N ILE A 12 19.43 -12.93 -6.16
CA ILE A 12 19.05 -11.52 -6.14
C ILE A 12 18.16 -11.22 -7.34
N ILE A 13 16.99 -10.61 -7.09
CA ILE A 13 16.09 -10.14 -8.15
C ILE A 13 16.46 -8.67 -8.44
N ALA A 14 17.45 -8.47 -9.30
CA ALA A 14 17.89 -7.16 -9.75
C ALA A 14 16.97 -6.62 -10.86
N PHE A 15 16.96 -5.30 -11.05
CA PHE A 15 16.22 -4.63 -12.11
C PHE A 15 17.14 -3.86 -13.03
N ASP A 16 17.03 -4.12 -14.32
CA ASP A 16 17.73 -3.42 -15.38
C ASP A 16 16.82 -2.31 -15.94
N SER A 17 17.23 -1.06 -15.71
CA SER A 17 16.46 0.12 -16.11
C SER A 17 16.46 0.36 -17.63
N ASP A 18 17.47 -0.12 -18.34
CA ASP A 18 17.58 0.09 -19.80
C ASP A 18 16.63 -0.87 -20.54
N SER A 19 16.63 -2.15 -20.16
CA SER A 19 15.74 -3.15 -20.73
C SER A 19 14.36 -3.19 -20.05
N LYS A 20 14.19 -2.49 -18.91
CA LYS A 20 12.98 -2.51 -18.07
C LYS A 20 12.53 -3.93 -17.68
N SER A 21 13.48 -4.77 -17.32
CA SER A 21 13.24 -6.18 -16.99
C SER A 21 13.99 -6.63 -15.75
N PHE A 22 13.52 -7.71 -15.13
CA PHE A 22 14.21 -8.32 -14.01
C PHE A 22 15.39 -9.16 -14.47
N LYS A 23 16.51 -9.09 -13.75
CA LYS A 23 17.70 -9.90 -13.96
C LYS A 23 17.98 -10.70 -12.70
N ILE A 24 18.03 -12.02 -12.82
CA ILE A 24 18.38 -12.87 -11.69
C ILE A 24 19.91 -13.03 -11.60
N VAL A 25 20.46 -12.67 -10.44
CA VAL A 25 21.87 -12.86 -10.11
C VAL A 25 21.98 -13.96 -9.06
N SER A 26 22.52 -15.12 -9.42
CA SER A 26 22.60 -16.30 -8.53
C SER A 26 23.77 -17.22 -8.90
N PRO A 27 24.70 -17.58 -7.97
CA PRO A 27 24.84 -16.90 -6.68
C PRO A 27 25.32 -15.47 -6.84
N GLY A 28 24.83 -14.59 -5.99
CA GLY A 28 25.19 -13.18 -6.02
C GLY A 28 25.40 -12.60 -4.63
N SER A 29 26.13 -11.48 -4.54
CA SER A 29 26.28 -10.70 -3.32
C SER A 29 25.75 -9.29 -3.52
N LEU A 30 25.07 -8.76 -2.50
CA LEU A 30 24.48 -7.42 -2.51
C LEU A 30 25.08 -6.60 -1.36
N TRP A 31 25.65 -5.45 -1.71
CA TRP A 31 26.24 -4.52 -0.73
C TRP A 31 25.34 -3.31 -0.55
N VAL A 32 24.95 -3.08 0.69
CA VAL A 32 24.22 -1.89 1.16
C VAL A 32 25.21 -0.99 1.91
N LYS A 33 25.20 0.29 1.58
CA LYS A 33 25.95 1.33 2.29
C LYS A 33 25.00 2.48 2.62
N ASP A 34 24.88 2.78 3.90
CA ASP A 34 23.91 3.74 4.43
C ASP A 34 22.49 3.40 3.99
N ASP A 35 21.83 4.26 3.25
CA ASP A 35 20.46 4.11 2.78
C ASP A 35 20.32 3.54 1.36
N ARG A 36 21.47 3.15 0.72
CA ARG A 36 21.47 2.78 -0.70
C ARG A 36 22.17 1.45 -1.00
N ILE A 37 21.77 0.86 -2.12
CA ILE A 37 22.45 -0.27 -2.71
C ILE A 37 23.76 0.25 -3.36
N ALA A 38 24.90 -0.18 -2.81
CA ALA A 38 26.21 0.27 -3.26
C ALA A 38 26.84 -0.66 -4.29
N GLY A 39 26.43 -1.94 -4.35
CA GLY A 39 26.96 -2.89 -5.33
C GLY A 39 26.17 -4.19 -5.42
N ILE A 40 26.20 -4.81 -6.60
CA ILE A 40 25.67 -6.14 -6.87
C ILE A 40 26.79 -6.90 -7.57
N TYR A 41 27.12 -8.08 -7.06
CA TYR A 41 28.30 -8.85 -7.47
C TYR A 41 27.92 -10.28 -7.80
N ASP A 42 28.67 -10.86 -8.73
CA ASP A 42 28.57 -12.27 -9.15
C ASP A 42 29.96 -12.84 -9.45
N ALA A 43 30.04 -14.03 -10.04
CA ALA A 43 31.31 -14.65 -10.40
C ALA A 43 32.11 -13.85 -11.42
N SER A 44 31.47 -13.02 -12.25
CA SER A 44 32.14 -12.16 -13.26
C SER A 44 32.56 -10.81 -12.69
N THR A 45 31.90 -10.37 -11.63
CA THR A 45 32.17 -9.11 -10.94
C THR A 45 32.28 -9.40 -9.44
N PRO A 46 33.45 -9.82 -8.94
CA PRO A 46 33.62 -10.24 -7.56
C PRO A 46 33.48 -9.07 -6.56
N THR A 47 33.02 -9.37 -5.35
CA THR A 47 32.91 -8.41 -4.26
C THR A 47 34.25 -7.77 -3.98
N PRO A 48 34.33 -6.42 -3.84
CA PRO A 48 35.58 -5.72 -3.52
C PRO A 48 36.22 -6.25 -2.22
N ALA A 49 37.58 -6.38 -2.24
CA ALA A 49 38.30 -6.84 -1.06
C ALA A 49 38.39 -5.75 0.03
N ASP A 50 38.19 -4.48 -0.31
CA ASP A 50 38.36 -3.29 0.52
C ASP A 50 37.05 -2.69 1.03
N LEU A 51 36.10 -3.54 1.35
CA LEU A 51 34.85 -3.08 2.01
C LEU A 51 35.16 -2.33 3.33
N PRO A 52 34.31 -1.36 3.72
CA PRO A 52 34.50 -0.63 4.97
C PRO A 52 34.71 -1.57 6.17
N ALA A 53 35.65 -1.21 7.04
CA ALA A 53 35.90 -1.92 8.27
C ALA A 53 34.57 -1.94 9.11
N GLY A 54 34.16 -3.11 9.58
CA GLY A 54 32.91 -3.28 10.33
C GLY A 54 31.68 -3.52 9.44
N THR A 55 31.86 -3.77 8.13
CA THR A 55 30.75 -4.26 7.28
C THR A 55 30.14 -5.54 7.88
N GLU A 56 28.85 -5.49 8.17
CA GLU A 56 28.08 -6.65 8.61
C GLU A 56 27.94 -7.64 7.44
N ARG A 57 28.38 -8.88 7.62
CA ARG A 57 28.24 -9.95 6.63
C ARG A 57 27.08 -10.84 6.98
N VAL A 58 26.15 -11.01 6.04
CA VAL A 58 24.93 -11.80 6.21
C VAL A 58 24.97 -12.98 5.23
N PRO A 59 25.26 -14.20 5.72
CA PRO A 59 25.21 -15.40 4.90
C PRO A 59 23.81 -15.60 4.33
N SER A 60 23.68 -15.64 3.00
CA SER A 60 22.38 -15.61 2.34
C SER A 60 22.21 -16.74 1.31
N LYS A 61 23.03 -17.80 1.41
CA LYS A 61 22.88 -18.99 0.61
C LYS A 61 21.48 -19.60 0.82
N GLY A 62 20.81 -19.95 -0.28
CA GLY A 62 19.44 -20.45 -0.25
C GLY A 62 18.35 -19.39 -0.07
N LYS A 63 18.73 -18.12 0.11
CA LYS A 63 17.77 -17.00 0.26
C LYS A 63 17.53 -16.27 -1.04
N ILE A 64 16.34 -15.65 -1.16
CA ILE A 64 15.98 -14.77 -2.26
C ILE A 64 15.93 -13.33 -1.75
N ILE A 65 16.68 -12.43 -2.36
CA ILE A 65 16.63 -10.99 -2.07
C ILE A 65 15.79 -10.31 -3.13
N SER A 66 14.69 -9.72 -2.69
CA SER A 66 13.72 -8.97 -3.46
C SER A 66 13.79 -7.48 -3.11
N PRO A 67 13.44 -6.55 -4.02
CA PRO A 67 13.09 -5.20 -3.59
C PRO A 67 11.93 -5.24 -2.60
N GLY A 68 11.83 -4.22 -1.75
CA GLY A 68 10.67 -4.03 -0.89
C GLY A 68 9.40 -3.79 -1.69
N PHE A 69 8.30 -4.35 -1.24
CA PHE A 69 6.99 -4.13 -1.85
C PHE A 69 6.48 -2.71 -1.59
N VAL A 70 5.76 -2.15 -2.58
CA VAL A 70 5.23 -0.79 -2.55
C VAL A 70 3.72 -0.83 -2.62
N ASP A 71 3.07 -0.60 -1.48
CA ASP A 71 1.62 -0.52 -1.31
C ASP A 71 1.14 0.89 -1.62
N THR A 72 0.39 1.06 -2.70
CA THR A 72 0.00 2.37 -3.20
C THR A 72 -1.37 2.85 -2.72
N HIS A 73 -2.03 2.09 -1.82
CA HIS A 73 -3.27 2.51 -1.18
C HIS A 73 -3.58 1.73 0.09
N ARG A 74 -3.75 2.45 1.21
CA ARG A 74 -4.05 1.89 2.52
C ARG A 74 -4.75 2.89 3.43
N HIS A 75 -5.41 2.35 4.50
CA HIS A 75 -5.95 3.09 5.65
C HIS A 75 -5.37 2.49 6.93
N GLY A 76 -4.12 2.89 7.29
CA GLY A 76 -3.33 2.23 8.34
C GLY A 76 -3.95 2.24 9.74
N TRP A 77 -4.72 3.27 10.10
CA TRP A 77 -5.31 3.46 11.42
C TRP A 77 -6.39 2.43 11.78
N GLN A 78 -7.03 1.77 10.79
CA GLN A 78 -8.20 0.90 11.01
C GLN A 78 -7.86 -0.49 11.59
N THR A 79 -6.61 -0.77 11.92
CA THR A 79 -6.14 -2.08 12.41
C THR A 79 -6.97 -2.66 13.57
N ALA A 80 -7.52 -1.80 14.44
CA ALA A 80 -8.36 -2.21 15.56
C ALA A 80 -9.66 -2.92 15.17
N TYR A 81 -10.15 -2.73 13.94
CA TYR A 81 -11.35 -3.40 13.42
C TYR A 81 -11.10 -4.82 12.91
N ARG A 82 -9.88 -5.32 13.01
CA ARG A 82 -9.52 -6.66 12.51
C ARG A 82 -10.54 -7.72 12.89
N THR A 83 -10.96 -8.49 11.89
CA THR A 83 -11.91 -9.63 11.96
C THR A 83 -13.39 -9.28 12.18
N ILE A 84 -13.75 -8.06 12.59
CA ILE A 84 -15.16 -7.73 12.83
C ILE A 84 -15.93 -7.34 11.56
N ALA A 85 -15.24 -7.11 10.45
CA ALA A 85 -15.82 -6.72 9.17
C ALA A 85 -15.70 -7.78 8.06
N GLY A 86 -15.37 -9.03 8.40
CA GLY A 86 -15.08 -10.09 7.41
C GLY A 86 -16.25 -10.47 6.47
N ASN A 87 -17.48 -10.03 6.74
CA ASN A 87 -18.64 -10.24 5.88
C ASN A 87 -19.34 -8.92 5.53
N THR A 88 -18.60 -7.82 5.57
CA THR A 88 -19.11 -6.48 5.34
C THR A 88 -19.15 -6.15 3.85
N THR A 89 -20.27 -5.62 3.37
CA THR A 89 -20.39 -5.02 2.04
C THR A 89 -19.85 -3.59 2.04
N LEU A 90 -19.59 -2.99 0.88
CA LEU A 90 -19.11 -1.61 0.80
C LEU A 90 -20.14 -0.59 1.37
N PRO A 91 -21.45 -0.69 1.11
CA PRO A 91 -22.43 0.15 1.80
C PRO A 91 -22.38 0.02 3.33
N GLU A 92 -22.19 -1.19 3.85
CA GLU A 92 -22.03 -1.39 5.30
C GLU A 92 -20.73 -0.77 5.82
N TYR A 93 -19.63 -0.86 5.05
CA TYR A 93 -18.37 -0.20 5.39
C TYR A 93 -18.57 1.30 5.58
N PHE A 94 -19.17 2.00 4.61
CA PHE A 94 -19.39 3.45 4.70
C PHE A 94 -20.14 3.86 5.97
N PHE A 95 -21.18 3.14 6.34
CA PHE A 95 -22.04 3.51 7.45
C PHE A 95 -21.64 2.90 8.80
N ARG A 96 -20.74 1.93 8.84
CA ARG A 96 -20.38 1.20 10.07
C ARG A 96 -18.91 1.28 10.45
N TYR A 97 -17.98 1.42 9.49
CA TYR A 97 -16.53 1.32 9.71
C TYR A 97 -15.75 2.51 9.13
N GLY A 98 -16.27 3.18 8.12
CA GLY A 98 -15.65 4.32 7.49
C GLY A 98 -15.38 5.46 8.45
N GLN A 99 -14.61 6.46 8.03
CA GLN A 99 -14.11 7.55 8.87
C GLN A 99 -15.21 8.30 9.62
N PHE A 100 -16.37 8.55 9.00
CA PHE A 100 -17.48 9.25 9.66
C PHE A 100 -18.18 8.39 10.72
N ALA A 101 -18.28 7.08 10.49
CA ALA A 101 -18.85 6.14 11.44
C ALA A 101 -17.90 5.86 12.62
N ALA A 102 -16.60 5.99 12.42
CA ALA A 102 -15.57 5.78 13.44
C ALA A 102 -15.35 6.99 14.34
N MET A 103 -15.70 8.19 13.87
CA MET A 103 -15.54 9.43 14.63
C MET A 103 -16.17 9.32 16.03
N GLY A 104 -15.42 9.71 17.07
CA GLY A 104 -15.83 9.57 18.47
C GLY A 104 -15.64 8.19 19.10
N SER A 105 -15.33 7.15 18.29
CA SER A 105 -14.97 5.83 18.81
C SER A 105 -13.47 5.70 19.06
N PHE A 106 -12.65 6.44 18.33
CA PHE A 106 -11.20 6.50 18.44
C PHE A 106 -10.78 7.82 19.09
N ASN A 107 -9.78 7.76 19.94
CA ASN A 107 -9.03 8.92 20.40
C ASN A 107 -7.64 8.96 19.73
N ALA A 108 -6.83 9.98 20.02
CA ALA A 108 -5.50 10.13 19.43
C ALA A 108 -4.56 8.94 19.70
N GLU A 109 -4.61 8.36 20.92
CA GLU A 109 -3.82 7.16 21.24
C GLU A 109 -4.27 5.96 20.44
N ASP A 110 -5.57 5.78 20.23
CA ASP A 110 -6.13 4.69 19.44
C ASP A 110 -5.69 4.80 17.96
N VAL A 111 -5.67 6.02 17.41
CA VAL A 111 -5.17 6.29 16.06
C VAL A 111 -3.67 5.98 15.98
N TYR A 112 -2.86 6.50 16.92
CA TYR A 112 -1.42 6.28 16.95
C TYR A 112 -1.06 4.80 16.99
N ILE A 113 -1.62 4.06 17.95
CA ILE A 113 -1.25 2.67 18.12
C ILE A 113 -1.82 1.76 17.04
N GLY A 114 -3.00 2.10 16.48
CA GLY A 114 -3.60 1.42 15.32
C GLY A 114 -2.75 1.59 14.07
N GLN A 115 -2.32 2.82 13.78
CA GLN A 115 -1.42 3.16 12.68
C GLN A 115 -0.08 2.44 12.82
N LEU A 116 0.55 2.54 13.98
CA LEU A 116 1.83 1.92 14.27
C LEU A 116 1.77 0.38 14.10
N ALA A 117 0.76 -0.27 14.69
CA ALA A 117 0.58 -1.72 14.60
C ALA A 117 0.31 -2.18 13.15
N GLY A 118 -0.49 -1.42 12.38
CA GLY A 118 -0.74 -1.71 10.97
C GLY A 118 0.52 -1.62 10.11
N LEU A 119 1.40 -0.64 10.38
CA LEU A 119 2.67 -0.49 9.67
C LEU A 119 3.70 -1.56 10.07
N TYR A 120 3.70 -2.01 11.33
CA TYR A 120 4.52 -3.18 11.71
C TYR A 120 4.05 -4.46 11.02
N GLU A 121 2.74 -4.61 10.78
CA GLU A 121 2.21 -5.70 9.97
C GLU A 121 2.70 -5.62 8.52
N CYS A 122 2.73 -4.42 7.92
CA CYS A 122 3.33 -4.18 6.60
C CYS A 122 4.78 -4.65 6.56
N LEU A 123 5.60 -4.15 7.49
CA LEU A 123 7.02 -4.52 7.58
C LEU A 123 7.21 -6.02 7.78
N ASN A 124 6.36 -6.66 8.60
CA ASN A 124 6.40 -8.11 8.79
C ASN A 124 6.17 -8.89 7.48
N ALA A 125 5.34 -8.35 6.60
CA ALA A 125 5.01 -8.93 5.29
C ALA A 125 5.95 -8.50 4.14
N GLY A 126 6.96 -7.67 4.41
CA GLY A 126 7.91 -7.18 3.40
C GLY A 126 7.42 -5.95 2.63
N VAL A 127 6.31 -5.32 3.03
CA VAL A 127 5.88 -4.04 2.50
C VAL A 127 6.71 -2.94 3.15
N THR A 128 7.61 -2.33 2.39
CA THR A 128 8.56 -1.32 2.89
C THR A 128 8.08 0.11 2.66
N THR A 129 7.24 0.30 1.65
CA THR A 129 6.68 1.59 1.25
C THR A 129 5.16 1.51 1.22
N THR A 130 4.49 2.50 1.81
CA THR A 130 3.01 2.55 1.88
C THR A 130 2.53 3.96 1.57
N LEU A 131 1.53 4.10 0.68
CA LEU A 131 0.73 5.31 0.54
C LEU A 131 -0.49 5.16 1.43
N ASP A 132 -0.55 5.98 2.48
CA ASP A 132 -1.61 5.95 3.49
C ASP A 132 -2.60 7.09 3.28
N HIS A 133 -3.82 6.77 2.86
CA HIS A 133 -4.93 7.71 2.79
C HIS A 133 -5.50 7.90 4.21
N ALA A 134 -4.98 8.90 4.92
CA ALA A 134 -5.18 9.08 6.35
C ALA A 134 -6.50 9.79 6.66
N HIS A 135 -7.64 9.14 6.45
CA HIS A 135 -8.97 9.75 6.62
C HIS A 135 -9.50 9.76 8.08
N HIS A 136 -8.63 9.55 9.06
CA HIS A 136 -8.89 9.70 10.51
C HIS A 136 -8.66 11.13 11.03
N ILE A 137 -8.66 12.11 10.16
CA ILE A 137 -8.39 13.50 10.49
C ILE A 137 -9.67 14.15 11.05
N TRP A 138 -9.95 13.98 12.35
CA TRP A 138 -11.14 14.54 12.99
C TRP A 138 -10.87 15.76 13.83
N ASP A 139 -9.60 15.96 14.22
CA ASP A 139 -9.05 17.11 14.96
C ASP A 139 -7.52 17.11 14.83
N ASP A 140 -6.86 18.14 15.41
CA ASP A 140 -5.40 18.25 15.40
C ASP A 140 -4.70 17.07 16.10
N ALA A 141 -5.31 16.53 17.16
CA ALA A 141 -4.71 15.46 17.94
C ALA A 141 -4.71 14.12 17.18
N THR A 142 -5.82 13.79 16.50
CA THR A 142 -5.93 12.59 15.69
C THR A 142 -5.10 12.70 14.41
N ALA A 143 -5.02 13.88 13.79
CA ALA A 143 -4.15 14.16 12.66
C ALA A 143 -2.67 13.91 13.04
N LYS A 144 -2.23 14.55 14.13
CA LYS A 144 -0.85 14.40 14.62
C LYS A 144 -0.53 12.94 14.99
N ALA A 145 -1.45 12.23 15.64
CA ALA A 145 -1.27 10.86 16.07
C ALA A 145 -1.00 9.90 14.89
N GLY A 146 -1.71 10.06 13.76
CA GLY A 146 -1.46 9.26 12.56
C GLY A 146 -0.09 9.52 11.94
N LEU A 147 0.34 10.80 11.87
CA LEU A 147 1.68 11.15 11.40
C LEU A 147 2.76 10.60 12.36
N ASP A 148 2.58 10.76 13.67
CA ASP A 148 3.52 10.24 14.68
C ASP A 148 3.69 8.71 14.54
N GLY A 149 2.57 7.96 14.45
CA GLY A 149 2.62 6.51 14.25
C GLY A 149 3.32 6.10 12.95
N SER A 150 3.15 6.90 11.88
CA SER A 150 3.82 6.68 10.61
C SER A 150 5.34 6.89 10.73
N ILE A 151 5.79 7.99 11.34
CA ILE A 151 7.21 8.29 11.55
C ILE A 151 7.84 7.24 12.47
N ASP A 152 7.20 6.90 13.58
CA ASP A 152 7.74 6.00 14.61
C ASP A 152 7.80 4.54 14.13
N SER A 153 7.02 4.16 13.11
CA SER A 153 7.10 2.82 12.50
C SER A 153 8.44 2.54 11.84
N GLY A 154 9.08 3.58 11.31
CA GLY A 154 10.28 3.49 10.49
C GLY A 154 10.07 2.83 9.12
N ALA A 155 8.85 2.55 8.72
CA ALA A 155 8.48 2.24 7.34
C ALA A 155 8.58 3.51 6.48
N ARG A 156 8.69 3.35 5.16
CA ARG A 156 8.53 4.48 4.24
C ARG A 156 7.05 4.72 4.03
N VAL A 157 6.52 5.80 4.57
CA VAL A 157 5.09 6.12 4.53
C VAL A 157 4.88 7.45 3.80
N TYR A 158 4.11 7.44 2.74
CA TYR A 158 3.53 8.63 2.15
C TYR A 158 2.22 8.89 2.88
N TRP A 159 2.30 9.63 3.99
CA TRP A 159 1.15 9.91 4.85
C TRP A 159 0.35 11.07 4.28
N CYS A 160 -0.83 10.78 3.74
CA CYS A 160 -1.67 11.74 3.03
C CYS A 160 -2.72 12.34 3.96
N PHE A 161 -2.53 13.60 4.36
CA PHE A 161 -3.51 14.37 5.12
C PHE A 161 -4.81 14.49 4.32
N THR A 162 -5.90 13.97 4.87
CA THR A 162 -7.20 14.01 4.19
C THR A 162 -7.98 15.26 4.55
N PHE A 163 -8.26 16.11 3.56
CA PHE A 163 -9.22 17.20 3.69
C PHE A 163 -10.64 16.68 3.47
N HIS A 164 -11.53 16.87 4.43
CA HIS A 164 -12.93 16.46 4.31
C HIS A 164 -13.86 17.29 5.20
N THR A 165 -15.14 17.40 4.82
CA THR A 165 -16.16 18.01 5.70
C THR A 165 -16.59 17.00 6.73
N ILE A 166 -16.45 17.36 8.02
CA ILE A 166 -16.86 16.53 9.16
C ILE A 166 -17.84 17.30 10.04
N PRO A 167 -18.78 16.59 10.71
CA PRO A 167 -19.85 17.27 11.49
C PRO A 167 -19.37 17.68 12.88
N ASN A 168 -18.27 18.45 12.95
CA ASN A 168 -17.75 19.07 14.16
C ASN A 168 -17.17 20.46 13.86
N ASP A 169 -16.49 21.08 14.80
CA ASP A 169 -15.91 22.41 14.66
C ASP A 169 -14.52 22.44 14.00
N TYR A 170 -14.01 21.31 13.51
CA TYR A 170 -12.75 21.21 12.79
C TYR A 170 -12.93 21.54 11.32
N ASP A 171 -13.21 22.81 11.06
CA ASP A 171 -13.51 23.36 9.75
C ASP A 171 -12.30 23.37 8.80
N HIS A 172 -12.53 23.75 7.55
CA HIS A 172 -11.50 23.80 6.52
C HIS A 172 -10.29 24.69 6.87
N THR A 173 -10.53 25.81 7.57
CA THR A 173 -9.46 26.73 7.98
C THR A 173 -8.54 26.06 9.01
N LYS A 174 -9.12 25.35 9.98
CA LYS A 174 -8.35 24.58 10.96
C LYS A 174 -7.60 23.42 10.28
N GLN A 175 -8.23 22.72 9.34
CA GLN A 175 -7.57 21.65 8.57
C GLN A 175 -6.37 22.17 7.79
N LEU A 176 -6.47 23.33 7.12
CA LEU A 176 -5.33 23.94 6.42
C LEU A 176 -4.20 24.32 7.39
N ALA A 177 -4.51 24.89 8.54
CA ALA A 177 -3.52 25.23 9.55
C ALA A 177 -2.82 23.99 10.12
N SER A 178 -3.57 22.93 10.39
CA SER A 178 -3.04 21.64 10.84
C SER A 178 -2.15 20.98 9.78
N ALA A 179 -2.60 20.93 8.53
CA ALA A 179 -1.82 20.39 7.42
C ALA A 179 -0.49 21.13 7.23
N GLU A 180 -0.52 22.49 7.34
CA GLU A 180 0.69 23.32 7.28
C GLU A 180 1.66 23.03 8.43
N ALA A 181 1.16 22.87 9.64
CA ALA A 181 1.98 22.55 10.80
C ALA A 181 2.61 21.14 10.68
N LEU A 182 1.83 20.14 10.22
CA LEU A 182 2.28 18.75 10.12
C LEU A 182 3.27 18.54 8.96
N ARG A 183 3.07 19.18 7.80
CA ARG A 183 4.01 19.05 6.69
C ARG A 183 5.39 19.66 7.00
N THR A 184 5.47 20.56 7.95
CA THR A 184 6.71 21.21 8.39
C THR A 184 7.34 20.56 9.63
N ASP A 185 6.85 19.41 10.08
CA ASP A 185 7.44 18.65 11.20
C ASP A 185 8.89 18.27 10.87
N GLU A 186 9.83 18.72 11.70
CA GLU A 186 11.27 18.50 11.49
C GLU A 186 11.65 17.01 11.42
N ARG A 187 10.86 16.12 12.02
CA ARG A 187 11.11 14.68 11.99
C ARG A 187 10.97 14.09 10.58
N LEU A 188 10.18 14.71 9.70
CA LEU A 188 10.06 14.30 8.30
C LEU A 188 11.40 14.35 7.56
N LYS A 189 12.29 15.29 7.94
CA LYS A 189 13.63 15.42 7.33
C LYS A 189 14.58 14.26 7.65
N THR A 190 14.31 13.51 8.70
CA THR A 190 15.20 12.45 9.22
C THR A 190 14.56 11.08 9.25
N SER A 191 13.29 10.97 8.91
CA SER A 191 12.54 9.72 8.75
C SER A 191 12.31 9.41 7.26
N PRO A 192 11.95 8.17 6.92
CA PRO A 192 11.53 7.83 5.56
C PRO A 192 10.07 8.22 5.27
N THR A 193 9.35 8.82 6.24
CA THR A 193 7.97 9.28 6.07
C THR A 193 7.93 10.60 5.31
N GLU A 194 7.00 10.73 4.38
CA GLU A 194 6.77 11.91 3.57
C GLU A 194 5.33 12.41 3.73
N PHE A 195 5.11 13.72 3.56
CA PHE A 195 3.79 14.33 3.65
C PHE A 195 3.12 14.40 2.29
N GLY A 196 1.92 13.84 2.19
CA GLY A 196 1.03 13.92 1.02
C GLY A 196 -0.31 14.55 1.36
N VAL A 197 -1.18 14.63 0.37
CA VAL A 197 -2.56 15.12 0.50
C VAL A 197 -3.53 14.09 -0.07
N ALA A 198 -4.68 13.94 0.59
CA ALA A 198 -5.82 13.16 0.12
C ALA A 198 -7.09 14.01 0.10
N PHE A 199 -7.94 13.81 -0.92
CA PHE A 199 -9.20 14.54 -1.02
C PHE A 199 -10.22 13.81 -1.92
N ASP A 200 -11.42 13.58 -1.40
CA ASP A 200 -12.50 12.87 -2.10
C ASP A 200 -13.71 13.76 -2.41
N GLY A 201 -13.65 15.04 -2.07
CA GLY A 201 -14.79 15.95 -2.13
C GLY A 201 -15.09 16.60 -3.49
N TRP A 202 -14.55 16.09 -4.59
CA TRP A 202 -14.56 16.74 -5.91
C TRP A 202 -15.96 17.11 -6.44
N SER A 203 -16.97 16.29 -6.15
CA SER A 203 -18.37 16.53 -6.56
C SER A 203 -19.27 17.04 -5.43
N MET A 204 -18.76 17.07 -4.19
CA MET A 204 -19.58 17.35 -3.00
C MET A 204 -19.23 18.68 -2.34
N GLU A 205 -18.02 19.18 -2.55
CA GLU A 205 -17.52 20.38 -1.90
C GLU A 205 -17.65 21.63 -2.78
N PRO A 206 -17.77 22.83 -2.20
CA PRO A 206 -17.80 24.07 -2.96
C PRO A 206 -16.52 24.29 -3.80
N PRO A 207 -16.62 24.94 -4.97
CA PRO A 207 -15.47 25.15 -5.87
C PRO A 207 -14.28 25.86 -5.21
N GLU A 208 -14.53 26.82 -4.31
CA GLU A 208 -13.51 27.55 -3.58
C GLU A 208 -12.73 26.65 -2.60
N ARG A 209 -13.39 25.64 -2.01
CA ARG A 209 -12.73 24.68 -1.13
C ARG A 209 -11.89 23.69 -1.96
N ILE A 210 -12.44 23.18 -3.07
CA ILE A 210 -11.69 22.33 -4.00
C ILE A 210 -10.42 23.06 -4.45
N LYS A 211 -10.59 24.30 -4.92
CA LYS A 211 -9.46 25.15 -5.34
C LYS A 211 -8.41 25.29 -4.23
N SER A 212 -8.84 25.56 -3.01
CA SER A 212 -7.92 25.74 -1.88
C SER A 212 -7.12 24.47 -1.56
N VAL A 213 -7.70 23.27 -1.70
CA VAL A 213 -6.97 22.00 -1.55
C VAL A 213 -5.98 21.78 -2.70
N VAL A 214 -6.37 22.11 -3.92
CA VAL A 214 -5.47 22.04 -5.09
C VAL A 214 -4.31 23.01 -4.94
N ASP A 215 -4.59 24.27 -4.58
CA ASP A 215 -3.55 25.29 -4.36
C ASP A 215 -2.59 24.84 -3.25
N PHE A 216 -3.09 24.37 -2.10
CA PHE A 216 -2.26 23.84 -1.02
C PHE A 216 -1.35 22.71 -1.49
N THR A 217 -1.90 21.78 -2.29
CA THR A 217 -1.17 20.63 -2.83
C THR A 217 -0.01 21.07 -3.74
N VAL A 218 -0.29 22.01 -4.66
CA VAL A 218 0.66 22.45 -5.69
C VAL A 218 1.69 23.42 -5.11
N ASP A 219 1.25 24.43 -4.36
CA ASP A 219 2.12 25.48 -3.81
C ASP A 219 3.15 24.90 -2.83
N ASN A 220 2.78 23.84 -2.12
CA ASN A 220 3.67 23.15 -1.18
C ASN A 220 4.45 22.01 -1.80
N ASN A 221 4.24 21.70 -3.08
CA ASN A 221 4.88 20.59 -3.79
C ASN A 221 4.91 19.30 -2.93
N VAL A 222 3.72 18.88 -2.44
CA VAL A 222 3.61 17.71 -1.59
C VAL A 222 4.09 16.46 -2.30
N SER A 223 4.53 15.44 -1.56
CA SER A 223 5.16 14.25 -2.14
C SER A 223 4.21 13.41 -3.01
N VAL A 224 2.91 13.43 -2.72
CA VAL A 224 1.88 12.73 -3.49
C VAL A 224 0.50 13.31 -3.19
N PHE A 225 -0.40 13.21 -4.16
CA PHE A 225 -1.83 13.43 -3.99
C PHE A 225 -2.59 12.13 -4.25
N THR A 226 -3.62 11.83 -3.45
CA THR A 226 -4.46 10.63 -3.64
C THR A 226 -5.94 10.93 -3.47
N THR A 227 -6.78 10.15 -4.15
CA THR A 227 -8.25 10.21 -4.07
C THR A 227 -8.85 8.83 -4.36
N HIS A 228 -10.02 8.52 -3.77
CA HIS A 228 -10.80 7.37 -4.19
C HIS A 228 -11.63 7.70 -5.42
N SER A 229 -11.73 6.77 -6.35
CA SER A 229 -12.68 6.83 -7.46
C SER A 229 -13.27 5.44 -7.71
N LEU A 230 -14.57 5.32 -7.65
CA LEU A 230 -15.28 4.08 -7.96
C LEU A 230 -16.04 4.22 -9.26
N GLY A 231 -16.85 5.28 -9.40
CA GLY A 231 -17.69 5.51 -10.57
C GLY A 231 -18.87 4.53 -10.68
N GLY A 232 -19.51 4.50 -11.86
CA GLY A 232 -20.62 3.61 -12.15
C GLY A 232 -21.74 3.68 -11.09
N PRO A 233 -22.25 2.53 -10.60
CA PRO A 233 -23.32 2.51 -9.61
C PRO A 233 -22.92 3.04 -8.22
N TRP A 234 -21.64 3.21 -7.95
CA TRP A 234 -21.12 3.69 -6.67
C TRP A 234 -21.11 5.21 -6.52
N VAL A 235 -21.27 5.95 -7.64
CA VAL A 235 -21.45 7.41 -7.70
C VAL A 235 -20.22 8.23 -7.28
N ILE A 236 -19.22 7.63 -6.60
CA ILE A 236 -17.97 8.31 -6.21
C ILE A 236 -17.06 8.36 -7.45
N ASP A 237 -17.31 9.35 -8.29
CA ASP A 237 -16.54 9.54 -9.53
C ASP A 237 -15.56 10.71 -9.38
N ASN A 238 -14.35 10.38 -8.93
CA ASN A 238 -13.21 11.28 -8.82
C ASN A 238 -12.11 10.86 -9.80
N GLY A 239 -12.50 10.36 -10.95
CA GLY A 239 -11.60 9.84 -11.98
C GLY A 239 -10.80 10.91 -12.72
N PRO A 240 -9.93 10.50 -13.65
CA PRO A 240 -9.04 11.40 -14.37
C PRO A 240 -9.72 12.61 -15.02
N THR A 241 -10.90 12.45 -15.61
CA THR A 241 -11.66 13.57 -16.23
C THR A 241 -12.03 14.63 -15.19
N VAL A 242 -12.51 14.22 -14.01
CA VAL A 242 -12.85 15.16 -12.92
C VAL A 242 -11.59 15.87 -12.42
N LEU A 243 -10.52 15.14 -12.18
CA LEU A 243 -9.24 15.70 -11.71
C LEU A 243 -8.63 16.66 -12.73
N ASN A 244 -8.75 16.35 -14.03
CA ASN A 244 -8.28 17.22 -15.10
C ASN A 244 -9.04 18.56 -15.15
N ASN A 245 -10.35 18.54 -14.89
CA ASN A 245 -11.17 19.77 -14.84
C ASN A 245 -10.75 20.71 -13.70
N HIS A 246 -10.10 20.19 -12.67
CA HIS A 246 -9.52 20.95 -11.56
C HIS A 246 -8.01 21.19 -11.71
N ASN A 247 -7.42 20.87 -12.86
CA ASN A 247 -6.00 21.08 -13.21
C ASN A 247 -4.98 20.35 -12.31
N ILE A 248 -5.37 19.32 -11.55
CA ILE A 248 -4.45 18.59 -10.66
C ILE A 248 -3.58 17.59 -11.42
N LEU A 249 -4.07 16.98 -12.51
CA LEU A 249 -3.34 15.97 -13.27
C LEU A 249 -2.08 16.50 -13.97
N GLN A 250 -2.08 17.79 -14.33
CA GLN A 250 -0.99 18.41 -15.10
C GLN A 250 0.08 19.05 -14.21
N THR A 251 -0.01 18.83 -12.89
CA THR A 251 0.96 19.37 -11.92
C THR A 251 2.20 18.46 -11.80
N PRO A 252 3.31 18.94 -11.26
CA PRO A 252 4.47 18.08 -10.96
C PRO A 252 4.21 17.04 -9.85
N VAL A 253 3.16 17.22 -9.04
CA VAL A 253 2.81 16.30 -7.97
C VAL A 253 2.30 14.97 -8.55
N PRO A 254 2.83 13.80 -8.13
CA PRO A 254 2.27 12.53 -8.52
C PRO A 254 0.84 12.37 -7.96
N VAL A 255 -0.07 11.88 -8.80
CA VAL A 255 -1.46 11.60 -8.43
C VAL A 255 -1.69 10.10 -8.50
N VAL A 256 -2.16 9.51 -7.41
CA VAL A 256 -2.55 8.10 -7.33
C VAL A 256 -4.04 8.03 -7.05
N ILE A 257 -4.79 7.47 -8.00
CA ILE A 257 -6.25 7.31 -7.89
C ILE A 257 -6.53 5.89 -7.40
N SER A 258 -7.19 5.76 -6.27
CA SER A 258 -7.51 4.43 -5.71
C SER A 258 -8.72 3.84 -6.42
N HIS A 259 -8.60 2.56 -6.80
CA HIS A 259 -9.59 1.74 -7.51
C HIS A 259 -9.82 2.17 -8.96
N ALA A 260 -10.50 3.27 -9.22
CA ALA A 260 -10.86 3.75 -10.56
C ALA A 260 -11.56 2.67 -11.42
N SER A 261 -12.49 1.91 -10.83
CA SER A 261 -13.07 0.66 -11.40
C SER A 261 -13.87 0.89 -12.69
N PHE A 262 -14.44 2.07 -12.88
CA PHE A 262 -15.34 2.38 -14.01
C PHE A 262 -14.81 3.53 -14.86
N MET A 263 -13.55 3.45 -15.30
CA MET A 263 -12.95 4.48 -16.16
C MET A 263 -13.49 4.42 -17.58
N THR A 264 -13.65 5.61 -18.17
CA THR A 264 -13.93 5.78 -19.58
C THR A 264 -12.64 5.72 -20.44
N PRO A 265 -12.73 5.53 -21.77
CA PRO A 265 -11.57 5.65 -22.66
C PRO A 265 -10.86 7.03 -22.58
N GLU A 266 -11.62 8.10 -22.28
CA GLU A 266 -11.06 9.43 -22.05
C GLU A 266 -10.22 9.46 -20.76
N ASP A 267 -10.71 8.88 -19.68
CA ASP A 267 -9.96 8.76 -18.42
C ASP A 267 -8.64 8.03 -18.61
N VAL A 268 -8.66 6.92 -19.36
CA VAL A 268 -7.44 6.15 -19.68
C VAL A 268 -6.45 6.99 -20.49
N SER A 269 -6.95 7.78 -21.45
CA SER A 269 -6.11 8.69 -22.25
C SER A 269 -5.49 9.80 -21.38
N LEU A 270 -6.28 10.41 -20.49
CA LEU A 270 -5.81 11.44 -19.55
C LEU A 270 -4.79 10.86 -18.57
N LEU A 271 -5.04 9.69 -18.02
CA LEU A 271 -4.12 8.99 -17.11
C LEU A 271 -2.73 8.81 -17.74
N ARG A 272 -2.69 8.30 -18.99
CA ARG A 272 -1.45 8.09 -19.76
C ARG A 272 -0.76 9.40 -20.12
N SER A 273 -1.50 10.38 -20.64
CA SER A 273 -0.93 11.64 -21.10
C SER A 273 -0.37 12.51 -19.96
N SER A 274 -0.91 12.37 -18.74
CA SER A 274 -0.45 13.04 -17.53
C SER A 274 0.58 12.22 -16.73
N ASN A 275 0.83 10.96 -17.13
CA ASN A 275 1.69 10.02 -16.41
C ASN A 275 1.28 9.86 -14.94
N GLN A 276 -0.01 9.73 -14.69
CA GLN A 276 -0.55 9.48 -13.36
C GLN A 276 -0.97 8.00 -13.23
N TYR A 277 -1.20 7.53 -12.01
CA TYR A 277 -1.35 6.10 -11.74
C TYR A 277 -2.65 5.78 -11.00
N VAL A 278 -3.12 4.54 -11.21
CA VAL A 278 -4.20 3.92 -10.42
C VAL A 278 -3.59 2.93 -9.43
N SER A 279 -4.08 2.95 -8.21
CA SER A 279 -3.85 1.88 -7.24
C SER A 279 -4.98 0.88 -7.31
N ILE A 280 -4.72 -0.31 -7.86
CA ILE A 280 -5.67 -1.43 -7.83
C ILE A 280 -5.50 -2.23 -6.54
N THR A 281 -6.62 -2.57 -5.89
CA THR A 281 -6.65 -3.30 -4.62
C THR A 281 -7.48 -4.57 -4.77
N PRO A 282 -6.93 -5.63 -5.41
CA PRO A 282 -7.73 -6.72 -5.97
C PRO A 282 -8.62 -7.45 -4.97
N GLU A 283 -8.13 -7.70 -3.76
CA GLU A 283 -8.93 -8.38 -2.73
C GLU A 283 -10.06 -7.51 -2.23
N SER A 284 -9.82 -6.20 -2.04
CA SER A 284 -10.82 -5.23 -1.63
C SER A 284 -11.91 -5.05 -2.69
N GLU A 285 -11.51 -4.87 -3.95
CA GLU A 285 -12.41 -4.66 -5.08
C GLU A 285 -13.33 -5.85 -5.28
N MET A 286 -12.81 -7.08 -5.16
CA MET A 286 -13.62 -8.30 -5.20
C MET A 286 -14.50 -8.48 -3.96
N HIS A 287 -13.97 -8.20 -2.76
CA HIS A 287 -14.70 -8.35 -1.50
C HIS A 287 -15.90 -7.40 -1.44
N TYR A 288 -15.70 -6.14 -1.83
CA TYR A 288 -16.73 -5.11 -1.77
C TYR A 288 -17.60 -5.00 -3.02
N GLY A 289 -17.25 -5.71 -4.10
CA GLY A 289 -18.06 -5.83 -5.30
C GLY A 289 -18.02 -4.62 -6.23
N HIS A 290 -16.92 -3.86 -6.21
CA HIS A 290 -16.65 -2.82 -7.21
C HIS A 290 -15.51 -3.20 -8.16
N ASP A 291 -15.35 -4.48 -8.38
CA ASP A 291 -14.33 -5.17 -9.17
C ASP A 291 -13.70 -4.30 -10.28
N HIS A 292 -12.43 -4.54 -10.57
CA HIS A 292 -11.68 -3.88 -11.63
C HIS A 292 -11.33 -4.89 -12.73
N GLU A 293 -12.35 -5.37 -13.45
CA GLU A 293 -12.22 -6.41 -14.47
C GLU A 293 -11.22 -6.05 -15.58
N HIS A 294 -11.09 -4.75 -15.89
CA HIS A 294 -10.22 -4.21 -16.95
C HIS A 294 -8.87 -3.66 -16.46
N SER A 295 -8.48 -3.91 -15.22
CA SER A 295 -7.21 -3.41 -14.67
C SER A 295 -5.97 -3.80 -15.49
N HIS A 296 -6.04 -4.94 -16.17
CA HIS A 296 -4.98 -5.42 -17.05
C HIS A 296 -4.78 -4.58 -18.33
N GLU A 297 -5.78 -3.81 -18.76
CA GLU A 297 -5.71 -2.93 -19.94
C GLU A 297 -4.97 -1.61 -19.65
N ILE A 298 -4.86 -1.26 -18.37
CA ILE A 298 -4.16 -0.06 -17.88
C ILE A 298 -2.94 -0.40 -17.04
N MET A 299 -2.39 -1.60 -17.17
CA MET A 299 -1.28 -2.10 -16.37
C MET A 299 -0.02 -1.21 -16.45
N ASP A 300 0.14 -0.47 -17.54
CA ASP A 300 1.20 0.52 -17.75
C ASP A 300 1.08 1.75 -16.83
N GLN A 301 -0.09 1.99 -16.25
CA GLN A 301 -0.39 3.11 -15.34
C GLN A 301 -1.05 2.60 -14.04
N CYS A 302 -0.76 1.35 -13.64
CA CYS A 302 -1.27 0.75 -12.41
C CYS A 302 -0.16 0.34 -11.47
N ALA A 303 -0.50 0.32 -10.18
CA ALA A 303 0.27 -0.34 -9.13
C ALA A 303 -0.69 -1.03 -8.15
N LEU A 304 -0.18 -1.88 -7.26
CA LEU A 304 -1.01 -2.59 -6.29
C LEU A 304 -1.10 -1.85 -4.97
N GLY A 305 -2.27 -1.91 -4.35
CA GLY A 305 -2.55 -1.50 -3.00
C GLY A 305 -3.32 -2.56 -2.20
N VAL A 306 -3.52 -2.33 -0.92
CA VAL A 306 -4.23 -3.23 -0.01
C VAL A 306 -5.59 -2.70 0.39
N ASP A 307 -5.74 -1.39 0.59
CA ASP A 307 -6.94 -0.72 1.09
C ASP A 307 -7.25 -1.04 2.56
N THR A 308 -8.39 -1.63 2.88
CA THR A 308 -8.88 -1.92 4.23
C THR A 308 -8.29 -3.21 4.81
N HIS A 309 -7.00 -3.20 5.12
CA HIS A 309 -6.25 -4.36 5.62
C HIS A 309 -6.84 -5.06 6.86
N PHE A 310 -7.74 -4.41 7.60
CA PHE A 310 -8.42 -5.03 8.73
C PHE A 310 -9.48 -6.05 8.31
N THR A 311 -9.95 -6.01 7.07
CA THR A 311 -10.95 -6.92 6.50
C THR A 311 -10.30 -8.22 6.01
N PHE A 312 -9.07 -8.11 5.47
CA PHE A 312 -8.32 -9.21 4.84
C PHE A 312 -6.81 -9.07 5.09
N SER A 313 -5.96 -9.64 4.22
CA SER A 313 -4.52 -9.63 4.42
C SER A 313 -3.87 -8.27 4.08
N THR A 314 -2.84 -7.89 4.86
CA THR A 314 -1.94 -6.76 4.55
C THR A 314 -0.85 -7.11 3.53
N ASP A 315 -0.76 -8.37 3.12
CA ASP A 315 0.32 -8.94 2.33
C ASP A 315 0.16 -8.61 0.84
N LEU A 316 1.08 -7.80 0.30
CA LEU A 316 1.02 -7.37 -1.10
C LEU A 316 1.32 -8.52 -2.10
N VAL A 317 2.03 -9.58 -1.67
CA VAL A 317 2.20 -10.79 -2.48
C VAL A 317 0.85 -11.49 -2.68
N THR A 318 0.00 -11.50 -1.65
CA THR A 318 -1.38 -12.00 -1.76
C THR A 318 -2.17 -11.18 -2.77
N GLN A 319 -2.09 -9.84 -2.73
CA GLN A 319 -2.75 -8.97 -3.71
C GLN A 319 -2.27 -9.26 -5.15
N ALA A 320 -0.96 -9.41 -5.36
CA ALA A 320 -0.37 -9.75 -6.65
C ALA A 320 -0.86 -11.12 -7.17
N ARG A 321 -0.91 -12.12 -6.28
CA ARG A 321 -1.43 -13.47 -6.60
C ARG A 321 -2.90 -13.43 -6.97
N ILE A 322 -3.71 -12.71 -6.21
CA ILE A 322 -5.15 -12.57 -6.46
C ILE A 322 -5.38 -11.85 -7.79
N TRP A 323 -4.71 -10.72 -8.03
CA TRP A 323 -4.79 -10.01 -9.31
C TRP A 323 -4.46 -10.92 -10.49
N LEU A 324 -3.32 -11.63 -10.42
CA LEU A 324 -2.87 -12.54 -11.49
C LEU A 324 -3.92 -13.62 -11.80
N GLN A 325 -4.48 -14.26 -10.77
CA GLN A 325 -5.44 -15.34 -10.97
C GLN A 325 -6.82 -14.82 -11.36
N ALA A 326 -7.25 -13.67 -10.85
CA ALA A 326 -8.51 -13.04 -11.23
C ALA A 326 -8.51 -12.65 -12.72
N THR A 327 -7.44 -11.98 -13.17
CA THR A 327 -7.26 -11.57 -14.58
C THR A 327 -7.22 -12.79 -15.51
N ARG A 328 -6.43 -13.82 -15.17
CA ARG A 328 -6.41 -15.08 -15.93
C ARG A 328 -7.79 -15.72 -16.01
N ARG A 329 -8.51 -15.78 -14.89
CA ARG A 329 -9.87 -16.33 -14.83
C ARG A 329 -10.83 -15.57 -15.74
N GLY A 330 -10.82 -14.24 -15.73
CA GLY A 330 -11.66 -13.41 -16.60
C GLY A 330 -11.48 -13.77 -18.05
N LEU A 331 -10.24 -13.71 -18.55
CA LEU A 331 -9.90 -14.01 -19.95
C LEU A 331 -10.18 -15.46 -20.36
N TYR A 332 -9.93 -16.43 -19.48
CA TYR A 332 -10.28 -17.81 -19.76
C TYR A 332 -11.80 -18.05 -19.81
N ARG A 333 -12.57 -17.38 -18.93
CA ARG A 333 -14.05 -17.47 -18.98
C ARG A 333 -14.62 -17.00 -20.30
N GLU A 334 -14.10 -15.93 -20.89
CA GLU A 334 -14.51 -15.47 -22.23
C GLU A 334 -14.30 -16.53 -23.30
N LYS A 335 -13.17 -17.23 -23.29
CA LYS A 335 -12.87 -18.29 -24.24
C LYS A 335 -13.77 -19.51 -24.02
N LEU A 336 -13.95 -19.91 -22.77
CA LEU A 336 -14.86 -21.02 -22.41
C LEU A 336 -16.31 -20.73 -22.79
N ALA A 337 -16.77 -19.48 -22.68
CA ALA A 337 -18.12 -19.08 -23.12
C ALA A 337 -18.35 -19.30 -24.63
N THR A 338 -17.28 -19.36 -25.43
CA THR A 338 -17.32 -19.65 -26.87
C THR A 338 -16.87 -21.09 -27.19
N ASN A 339 -16.85 -21.98 -26.20
CA ASN A 339 -16.41 -23.39 -26.31
C ASN A 339 -14.95 -23.51 -26.84
N LYS A 340 -14.06 -22.63 -26.38
CA LYS A 340 -12.63 -22.62 -26.74
C LYS A 340 -11.75 -22.71 -25.50
N ILE A 341 -10.53 -23.24 -25.68
CA ILE A 341 -9.50 -23.29 -24.63
C ILE A 341 -8.49 -22.17 -24.92
N GLY A 342 -8.24 -21.32 -23.93
CA GLY A 342 -7.22 -20.26 -24.02
C GLY A 342 -5.80 -20.83 -23.92
N HIS A 343 -4.88 -20.39 -24.80
CA HIS A 343 -3.45 -20.75 -24.82
C HIS A 343 -2.69 -19.69 -25.65
N PRO A 344 -1.49 -19.24 -25.23
CA PRO A 344 -0.80 -19.51 -23.97
C PRO A 344 -1.46 -18.79 -22.78
N ASN A 345 -0.83 -18.89 -21.60
CA ASN A 345 -1.26 -18.12 -20.42
C ASN A 345 -1.11 -16.60 -20.71
N PRO A 346 -2.16 -15.80 -20.56
CA PRO A 346 -2.13 -14.40 -21.01
C PRO A 346 -1.29 -13.46 -20.14
N PHE A 347 -1.04 -13.84 -18.88
CA PHE A 347 -0.24 -13.07 -17.92
C PHE A 347 0.71 -13.98 -17.16
N ASP A 348 1.87 -13.45 -16.77
CA ASP A 348 2.90 -14.16 -16.05
C ASP A 348 3.16 -13.59 -14.64
N VAL A 349 4.04 -14.25 -13.91
CA VAL A 349 4.38 -13.89 -12.53
C VAL A 349 5.25 -12.63 -12.47
N GLU A 350 6.02 -12.35 -13.53
CA GLU A 350 6.86 -11.15 -13.61
C GLU A 350 6.01 -9.89 -13.63
N GLN A 351 4.90 -9.89 -14.38
CA GLN A 351 3.95 -8.77 -14.43
C GLN A 351 3.30 -8.52 -13.07
N ALA A 352 2.88 -9.56 -12.36
CA ALA A 352 2.32 -9.43 -11.01
C ALA A 352 3.35 -8.90 -10.01
N PHE A 353 4.60 -9.36 -10.11
CA PHE A 353 5.70 -8.89 -9.29
C PHE A 353 6.06 -7.42 -9.60
N TYR A 354 6.04 -7.05 -10.88
CA TYR A 354 6.26 -5.68 -11.33
C TYR A 354 5.23 -4.72 -10.73
N LEU A 355 3.94 -5.07 -10.73
CA LEU A 355 2.87 -4.26 -10.14
C LEU A 355 3.03 -4.09 -8.62
N ALA A 356 3.55 -5.09 -7.93
CA ALA A 356 3.78 -5.05 -6.48
C ALA A 356 5.06 -4.30 -6.07
N THR A 357 5.93 -3.97 -7.02
CA THR A 357 7.27 -3.41 -6.76
C THR A 357 7.55 -2.17 -7.61
N VAL A 358 8.06 -2.33 -8.81
CA VAL A 358 8.53 -1.25 -9.71
C VAL A 358 7.42 -0.24 -10.00
N ALA A 359 6.23 -0.71 -10.34
CA ALA A 359 5.09 0.14 -10.69
C ALA A 359 4.69 1.05 -9.53
N GLY A 360 4.76 0.56 -8.28
CA GLY A 360 4.49 1.37 -7.09
C GLY A 360 5.50 2.51 -6.92
N GLY A 361 6.79 2.25 -7.17
CA GLY A 361 7.82 3.31 -7.20
C GLY A 361 7.53 4.35 -8.27
N LEU A 362 7.17 3.92 -9.48
CA LEU A 362 6.83 4.82 -10.60
C LEU A 362 5.58 5.65 -10.31
N ALA A 363 4.57 5.07 -9.65
CA ALA A 363 3.36 5.78 -9.23
C ALA A 363 3.66 6.95 -8.27
N LEU A 364 4.71 6.81 -7.45
CA LEU A 364 5.22 7.84 -6.56
C LEU A 364 6.30 8.74 -7.19
N ARG A 365 6.55 8.57 -8.50
CA ARG A 365 7.66 9.21 -9.25
C ARG A 365 9.04 8.98 -8.60
N ARG A 366 9.23 7.78 -8.04
CA ARG A 366 10.44 7.33 -7.38
C ARG A 366 10.96 6.07 -8.07
N ASP A 367 11.81 6.26 -9.06
CA ASP A 367 12.46 5.18 -9.83
C ASP A 367 13.51 4.43 -9.00
N ASP A 368 13.84 4.93 -7.82
CA ASP A 368 14.77 4.32 -6.85
C ASP A 368 14.06 3.46 -5.77
N LEU A 369 12.72 3.29 -5.85
CA LEU A 369 11.91 2.41 -4.98
C LEU A 369 11.39 1.20 -5.75
N GLY A 370 11.17 0.08 -5.05
CA GLY A 370 10.66 -1.16 -5.65
C GLY A 370 11.62 -1.83 -6.64
N VAL A 371 12.89 -1.47 -6.61
CA VAL A 371 13.94 -1.99 -7.51
C VAL A 371 15.21 -2.35 -6.75
N ILE A 372 15.96 -3.37 -7.24
CA ILE A 372 17.33 -3.63 -6.83
C ILE A 372 18.25 -3.25 -7.99
N ARG A 373 18.87 -2.07 -7.86
CA ARG A 373 19.95 -1.59 -8.74
C ARG A 373 20.91 -0.72 -7.95
N VAL A 374 22.13 -0.59 -8.43
CA VAL A 374 23.11 0.30 -7.78
C VAL A 374 22.58 1.73 -7.74
N GLY A 375 22.66 2.37 -6.58
CA GLY A 375 22.16 3.71 -6.32
C GLY A 375 20.70 3.79 -5.88
N ALA A 376 19.90 2.71 -6.01
CA ALA A 376 18.54 2.66 -5.49
C ALA A 376 18.52 2.64 -3.95
N LYS A 377 17.36 2.95 -3.36
CA LYS A 377 17.13 2.83 -1.92
C LYS A 377 17.31 1.38 -1.47
N ALA A 378 17.93 1.21 -0.31
CA ALA A 378 18.09 -0.10 0.29
C ALA A 378 16.84 -0.49 1.09
N ASP A 379 15.70 -0.55 0.38
CA ASP A 379 14.42 -1.08 0.84
C ASP A 379 14.32 -2.50 0.30
N LEU A 380 14.58 -3.49 1.14
CA LEU A 380 14.84 -4.87 0.74
C LEU A 380 14.02 -5.86 1.56
N VAL A 381 13.66 -6.98 0.92
CA VAL A 381 13.05 -8.14 1.57
C VAL A 381 13.90 -9.37 1.27
N VAL A 382 14.19 -10.15 2.30
CA VAL A 382 14.91 -11.41 2.16
C VAL A 382 13.97 -12.56 2.54
N PHE A 383 13.72 -13.43 1.58
CA PHE A 383 12.90 -14.63 1.75
C PHE A 383 13.76 -15.86 2.05
N ASP A 384 13.22 -16.78 2.85
CA ASP A 384 13.78 -18.09 3.08
C ASP A 384 13.41 -19.04 1.91
N GLY A 385 14.27 -19.12 0.93
CA GLY A 385 14.08 -20.04 -0.22
C GLY A 385 14.19 -21.52 0.13
N GLU A 386 14.60 -21.87 1.35
CA GLU A 386 14.69 -23.24 1.85
C GLU A 386 13.51 -23.61 2.77
N SER A 387 12.54 -22.72 2.95
CA SER A 387 11.29 -23.04 3.65
C SER A 387 10.52 -24.16 2.94
N PRO A 388 9.66 -24.93 3.66
CA PRO A 388 8.97 -26.08 3.05
C PRO A 388 8.14 -25.77 1.78
N ASN A 389 7.59 -24.56 1.68
CA ASN A 389 6.78 -24.13 0.54
C ASN A 389 7.60 -23.51 -0.60
N MET A 390 8.85 -23.14 -0.39
CA MET A 390 9.72 -22.54 -1.40
C MET A 390 10.89 -23.45 -1.82
N LEU A 391 11.19 -24.50 -1.04
CA LEU A 391 12.33 -25.38 -1.26
C LEU A 391 12.31 -25.97 -2.69
N GLY A 392 13.45 -25.88 -3.38
CA GLY A 392 13.61 -26.37 -4.73
C GLY A 392 13.15 -25.41 -5.81
N PHE A 393 12.95 -24.13 -5.51
CA PHE A 393 12.61 -23.13 -6.51
C PHE A 393 13.67 -23.04 -7.62
N VAL A 394 13.22 -22.77 -8.84
CA VAL A 394 14.05 -22.49 -10.01
C VAL A 394 13.85 -21.04 -10.45
N ASP A 395 12.60 -20.59 -10.46
CA ASP A 395 12.20 -19.21 -10.75
C ASP A 395 11.89 -18.48 -9.44
N PRO A 396 12.71 -17.49 -9.01
CA PRO A 396 12.51 -16.79 -7.76
C PRO A 396 11.27 -15.88 -7.78
N LEU A 397 10.85 -15.36 -8.96
CA LEU A 397 9.61 -14.58 -9.08
C LEU A 397 8.39 -15.45 -8.85
N ALA A 398 8.36 -16.64 -9.48
CA ALA A 398 7.29 -17.61 -9.26
C ALA A 398 7.28 -18.13 -7.81
N ALA A 399 8.45 -18.35 -7.20
CA ALA A 399 8.57 -18.74 -5.80
C ALA A 399 7.91 -17.72 -4.88
N ILE A 400 8.20 -16.42 -5.08
CA ILE A 400 7.58 -15.34 -4.27
C ILE A 400 6.09 -15.26 -4.57
N ILE A 401 5.68 -15.02 -5.81
CA ILE A 401 4.27 -14.72 -6.14
C ILE A 401 3.34 -15.90 -5.88
N LEU A 402 3.75 -17.13 -6.22
CA LEU A 402 2.85 -18.27 -6.19
C LEU A 402 2.98 -19.16 -4.95
N HIS A 403 4.12 -19.14 -4.26
CA HIS A 403 4.44 -20.09 -3.21
C HIS A 403 4.71 -19.46 -1.85
N SER A 404 5.30 -18.24 -1.79
CA SER A 404 5.65 -17.63 -0.51
C SER A 404 4.43 -17.19 0.31
N ASN A 405 4.66 -16.98 1.58
CA ASN A 405 3.75 -16.32 2.52
C ASN A 405 4.57 -15.47 3.51
N VAL A 406 3.89 -14.74 4.39
CA VAL A 406 4.52 -13.83 5.38
C VAL A 406 5.53 -14.57 6.28
N GLY A 407 5.33 -15.87 6.53
CA GLY A 407 6.25 -16.69 7.33
C GLY A 407 7.63 -16.90 6.68
N ASP A 408 7.72 -16.75 5.35
CA ASP A 408 8.99 -16.91 4.62
C ASP A 408 9.83 -15.64 4.59
N VAL A 409 9.28 -14.48 4.98
CA VAL A 409 10.00 -13.21 5.09
C VAL A 409 10.90 -13.23 6.31
N GLN A 410 12.21 -13.37 6.11
CA GLN A 410 13.20 -13.43 7.20
C GLN A 410 13.75 -12.08 7.58
N HIS A 411 14.07 -11.24 6.58
CA HIS A 411 14.62 -9.92 6.85
C HIS A 411 13.92 -8.85 6.04
N VAL A 412 13.83 -7.65 6.61
CA VAL A 412 13.31 -6.44 5.94
C VAL A 412 14.20 -5.26 6.30
N LEU A 413 14.62 -4.52 5.29
CA LEU A 413 15.33 -3.25 5.43
C LEU A 413 14.49 -2.11 4.85
N VAL A 414 14.53 -0.96 5.50
CA VAL A 414 14.06 0.32 4.98
C VAL A 414 15.16 1.36 5.17
N ASP A 415 15.56 2.05 4.10
CA ASP A 415 16.71 2.95 4.10
C ASP A 415 17.97 2.30 4.70
N GLY A 416 18.24 1.03 4.32
CA GLY A 416 19.38 0.26 4.81
C GLY A 416 19.37 -0.04 6.31
N LYS A 417 18.25 0.20 7.00
CA LYS A 417 18.06 -0.08 8.42
C LYS A 417 17.20 -1.31 8.60
N TRP A 418 17.62 -2.22 9.46
CA TRP A 418 16.85 -3.40 9.82
C TRP A 418 15.49 -3.02 10.43
N ARG A 419 14.41 -3.58 9.87
CA ARG A 419 13.04 -3.52 10.42
C ARG A 419 12.54 -4.89 10.85
N LYS A 420 13.03 -5.92 10.17
CA LYS A 420 12.87 -7.32 10.56
C LYS A 420 14.18 -8.03 10.34
N LYS A 421 14.62 -8.83 11.31
CA LYS A 421 15.84 -9.61 11.22
C LYS A 421 15.62 -10.98 11.86
N ASP A 422 16.03 -12.04 11.15
CA ASP A 422 15.84 -13.43 11.60
C ASP A 422 14.38 -13.73 12.02
N GLY A 423 13.41 -13.22 11.25
CA GLY A 423 11.98 -13.37 11.51
C GLY A 423 11.41 -12.48 12.62
N VAL A 424 12.23 -11.68 13.30
CA VAL A 424 11.83 -10.83 14.41
C VAL A 424 11.73 -9.38 13.99
N LEU A 425 10.57 -8.74 14.24
CA LEU A 425 10.37 -7.30 14.05
C LEU A 425 11.26 -6.50 15.03
N LEU A 426 11.95 -5.50 14.52
CA LEU A 426 12.82 -4.63 15.28
C LEU A 426 12.18 -3.25 15.45
N PRO A 427 12.26 -2.64 16.63
CA PRO A 427 11.72 -1.32 16.87
C PRO A 427 12.50 -0.26 16.06
N SER A 428 11.77 0.73 15.57
CA SER A 428 12.37 1.93 14.95
C SER A 428 12.73 2.95 16.03
N VAL A 429 11.88 3.09 17.03
CA VAL A 429 12.12 3.94 18.21
C VAL A 429 12.58 3.09 19.37
N SER A 430 13.54 3.58 20.13
CA SER A 430 14.07 2.88 21.31
C SER A 430 12.97 2.66 22.35
N GLY A 431 12.76 1.40 22.74
CA GLY A 431 11.75 0.99 23.72
C GLY A 431 10.43 0.49 23.14
N ASP A 432 10.17 0.64 21.83
CA ASP A 432 8.93 0.20 21.17
C ASP A 432 9.04 -1.21 20.57
N ALA A 433 9.53 -2.17 21.38
CA ALA A 433 9.54 -3.57 20.99
C ALA A 433 8.13 -4.12 20.79
N TRP A 434 7.93 -4.89 19.71
CA TRP A 434 6.60 -5.40 19.31
C TRP A 434 5.88 -6.10 20.46
N LYS A 435 6.51 -7.11 21.07
CA LYS A 435 5.88 -7.95 22.09
C LYS A 435 5.69 -7.25 23.42
N GLU A 436 6.66 -6.45 23.82
CA GLU A 436 6.75 -5.87 25.15
C GLU A 436 5.96 -4.57 25.28
N THR A 437 5.86 -3.79 24.18
CA THR A 437 5.29 -2.44 24.22
C THR A 437 4.11 -2.27 23.29
N ILE A 438 4.31 -2.53 21.98
CA ILE A 438 3.29 -2.21 20.96
C ILE A 438 2.10 -3.16 21.05
N GLN A 439 2.35 -4.46 21.08
CA GLN A 439 1.30 -5.48 21.14
C GLN A 439 0.32 -5.31 22.32
N PRO A 440 0.76 -5.14 23.57
CA PRO A 440 -0.17 -4.96 24.68
C PRO A 440 -0.96 -3.64 24.60
N ARG A 441 -0.34 -2.53 24.16
CA ARG A 441 -1.04 -1.24 23.94
C ARG A 441 -2.10 -1.39 22.86
N PHE A 442 -1.73 -1.96 21.71
CA PHE A 442 -2.65 -2.20 20.61
C PHE A 442 -3.82 -3.11 21.01
N LEU A 443 -3.57 -4.21 21.74
CA LEU A 443 -4.63 -5.10 22.20
C LEU A 443 -5.62 -4.41 23.14
N ALA A 444 -5.14 -3.54 24.03
CA ALA A 444 -6.00 -2.77 24.93
C ALA A 444 -6.90 -1.82 24.15
N SER A 445 -6.33 -1.02 23.22
CA SER A 445 -7.06 -0.12 22.33
C SER A 445 -8.07 -0.87 21.45
N ALA A 446 -7.64 -1.92 20.75
CA ALA A 446 -8.48 -2.69 19.85
C ALA A 446 -9.70 -3.30 20.57
N ARG A 447 -9.51 -3.87 21.77
CA ARG A 447 -10.61 -4.43 22.56
C ARG A 447 -11.63 -3.38 22.98
N GLU A 448 -11.18 -2.20 23.38
CA GLU A 448 -12.06 -1.11 23.76
C GLU A 448 -12.87 -0.59 22.56
N ILE A 449 -12.21 -0.42 21.40
CA ILE A 449 -12.88 -0.01 20.15
C ILE A 449 -13.89 -1.07 19.70
N GLN A 450 -13.50 -2.35 19.67
CA GLN A 450 -14.37 -3.46 19.30
C GLN A 450 -15.59 -3.58 20.23
N LYS A 451 -15.41 -3.34 21.55
CA LYS A 451 -16.48 -3.28 22.52
C LYS A 451 -17.45 -2.14 22.22
N LYS A 452 -16.94 -0.90 22.06
CA LYS A 452 -17.76 0.27 21.69
C LYS A 452 -18.54 0.00 20.40
N TRP A 453 -17.89 -0.62 19.41
CA TRP A 453 -18.54 -0.97 18.15
C TRP A 453 -19.66 -1.99 18.33
N ALA A 454 -19.48 -3.03 19.15
CA ALA A 454 -20.47 -4.08 19.41
C ALA A 454 -21.67 -3.59 20.22
N GLU A 455 -21.47 -2.58 21.09
CA GLU A 455 -22.52 -2.02 21.95
C GLU A 455 -23.38 -0.95 21.25
N ARG A 456 -22.91 -0.36 20.15
CA ARG A 456 -23.67 0.66 19.41
C ARG A 456 -24.70 0.03 18.47
N PRO A 457 -25.89 0.67 18.29
CA PRO A 457 -26.83 0.24 17.26
C PRO A 457 -26.21 0.48 15.88
N LEU A 458 -26.16 -0.58 15.07
CA LEU A 458 -25.69 -0.48 13.70
C LEU A 458 -26.81 0.02 12.79
N PRO A 459 -26.55 0.96 11.87
CA PRO A 459 -27.56 1.39 10.92
C PRO A 459 -27.97 0.23 10.01
N GLU A 460 -29.27 0.16 9.73
CA GLU A 460 -29.82 -0.74 8.72
C GLU A 460 -29.48 -0.20 7.32
N ILE A 461 -28.92 -1.04 6.47
CA ILE A 461 -28.54 -0.69 5.10
C ILE A 461 -29.65 -1.16 4.16
N LYS A 462 -30.45 -0.23 3.64
CA LYS A 462 -31.59 -0.50 2.74
C LYS A 462 -31.90 0.72 1.88
N GLY A 463 -32.73 0.50 0.84
CA GLY A 463 -33.18 1.57 -0.06
C GLY A 463 -32.12 1.95 -1.08
N LYS A 464 -31.60 3.15 -1.00
CA LYS A 464 -30.62 3.68 -1.96
C LYS A 464 -29.32 4.08 -1.28
N LEU A 465 -28.20 3.72 -1.89
CA LEU A 465 -26.89 4.26 -1.53
C LEU A 465 -26.81 5.73 -1.96
N PHE A 466 -26.47 6.62 -1.03
CA PHE A 466 -26.39 8.07 -1.25
C PHE A 466 -27.62 8.68 -1.93
N GLU A 467 -28.82 8.13 -1.67
CA GLU A 467 -30.09 8.54 -2.29
C GLU A 467 -30.14 8.39 -3.84
N VAL A 468 -29.18 7.70 -4.43
CA VAL A 468 -29.02 7.56 -5.88
C VAL A 468 -29.24 6.11 -6.33
N THR A 469 -28.34 5.21 -5.96
CA THR A 469 -28.31 3.83 -6.48
C THR A 469 -29.11 2.87 -5.59
N GLU A 470 -30.05 2.14 -6.19
CA GLU A 470 -30.87 1.15 -5.48
C GLU A 470 -30.02 -0.04 -4.98
N LEU A 471 -30.21 -0.38 -3.71
CA LEU A 471 -29.57 -1.52 -3.09
C LEU A 471 -30.44 -2.77 -3.28
N THR A 472 -29.85 -3.81 -3.87
CA THR A 472 -30.53 -5.10 -4.07
C THR A 472 -30.05 -6.10 -3.03
N VAL A 473 -31.00 -6.75 -2.36
CA VAL A 473 -30.69 -7.81 -1.39
C VAL A 473 -30.25 -9.07 -2.14
N LEU A 474 -29.09 -9.58 -1.76
CA LEU A 474 -28.60 -10.87 -2.23
C LEU A 474 -28.98 -11.96 -1.23
N ASP A 475 -29.66 -13.01 -1.70
CA ASP A 475 -29.98 -14.15 -0.87
C ASP A 475 -28.74 -14.94 -0.47
N LYS A 476 -28.65 -15.27 0.82
CA LYS A 476 -27.58 -16.18 1.28
C LYS A 476 -27.77 -17.55 0.66
N VAL A 477 -26.72 -18.06 0.02
CA VAL A 477 -26.72 -19.44 -0.47
C VAL A 477 -26.72 -20.39 0.73
N ASN A 478 -27.85 -21.05 0.97
CA ASN A 478 -27.93 -22.09 1.99
C ASN A 478 -27.47 -23.42 1.39
N VAL A 479 -26.27 -23.85 1.76
CA VAL A 479 -25.83 -25.20 1.46
C VAL A 479 -26.60 -26.16 2.37
N LYS A 480 -27.55 -26.90 1.80
CA LYS A 480 -28.16 -28.02 2.53
C LYS A 480 -27.04 -29.01 2.86
N ARG A 481 -26.82 -29.31 4.13
CA ARG A 481 -25.97 -30.44 4.52
C ARG A 481 -26.66 -31.70 4.03
N LEU A 482 -26.03 -32.41 3.14
CA LEU A 482 -26.43 -33.75 2.70
C LEU A 482 -26.30 -34.72 3.87
#